data_f225f756205732f655b4c3f5391b2812
#
_entry.id   f225f756205732f655b4c3f5391b2812
#
_cell.length_a   1.000
_cell.length_b   1.000
_cell.length_c   1.000
_cell.angle_alpha   90.00
_cell.angle_beta   90.00
_cell.angle_gamma   90.00
#
_symmetry.space_group_name_H-M   'P 1'
#
loop_
_entity.id
_entity.type
_entity.pdbx_description
1 polymer ?
#
loop_
_entity_poly.entity_id
_entity_poly.type
_entity_poly.pdbx_seq_one_letter_code
_entity_poly.pdbx_strand_id
1 'polypeptide(L)'
;MTHRCRLYLITPPVIDDAKAFATLLEQALDAGDVAAIQVRLKEVSEAHLAEVTKAVLAVGQDYEVAVLLNDSPELAAKFGCDGVHIGQSDGTLKEARKIMGKDAMIGVTCHDSRHLAMEASEGGADYVAFGAFFPTQTKDTDFQAELEDLTIWQESMMTPCVAIGGITVDNCDAVIEAGADFIAVCGGIWNHPEGPAAAVSAFNAKFKQIQKVAQGRA
;
A
#
# COMPACT_ATOMS: atom_id res chain seq x y z
N MET A 1 20.92 7.70 -6.74
CA MET A 1 20.53 7.09 -5.45
C MET A 1 20.01 5.70 -5.76
N THR A 2 20.43 4.68 -5.03
CA THR A 2 19.89 3.32 -5.23
C THR A 2 18.45 3.30 -4.75
N HIS A 3 17.53 3.19 -5.69
CA HIS A 3 16.10 3.05 -5.43
C HIS A 3 15.86 1.80 -4.55
N ARG A 4 15.15 1.96 -3.43
CA ARG A 4 14.81 0.86 -2.53
C ARG A 4 13.30 0.71 -2.47
N CYS A 5 12.77 -0.26 -3.19
CA CYS A 5 11.37 -0.63 -3.07
C CYS A 5 11.07 -1.22 -1.67
N ARG A 6 9.93 -0.87 -1.09
CA ARG A 6 9.47 -1.37 0.22
C ARG A 6 8.07 -1.96 0.15
N LEU A 7 7.76 -2.79 1.13
CA LEU A 7 6.46 -3.45 1.22
C LEU A 7 5.41 -2.52 1.85
N TYR A 8 4.21 -2.49 1.26
CA TYR A 8 3.03 -1.82 1.75
C TYR A 8 1.93 -2.88 1.95
N LEU A 9 1.52 -3.14 3.16
CA LEU A 9 0.50 -4.14 3.46
C LEU A 9 -0.91 -3.56 3.31
N ILE A 10 -1.81 -4.31 2.69
CA ILE A 10 -3.26 -4.04 2.74
C ILE A 10 -3.90 -5.17 3.54
N THR A 11 -4.75 -4.84 4.51
CA THR A 11 -5.44 -5.85 5.31
C THR A 11 -6.33 -6.75 4.46
N PRO A 12 -6.64 -7.99 4.88
CA PRO A 12 -7.68 -8.77 4.23
C PRO A 12 -9.02 -8.01 4.27
N PRO A 13 -9.91 -8.24 3.29
CA PRO A 13 -11.19 -7.53 3.20
C PRO A 13 -12.17 -7.89 4.33
N VAL A 14 -11.95 -9.02 5.00
CA VAL A 14 -12.72 -9.51 6.14
C VAL A 14 -11.78 -9.86 7.28
N ILE A 15 -12.05 -9.31 8.46
CA ILE A 15 -11.35 -9.61 9.71
C ILE A 15 -12.44 -9.78 10.77
N ASP A 16 -12.67 -11.01 11.22
CA ASP A 16 -13.72 -11.31 12.19
C ASP A 16 -13.27 -11.01 13.63
N ASP A 17 -11.99 -11.21 13.95
CA ASP A 17 -11.39 -10.99 15.27
C ASP A 17 -10.21 -10.03 15.16
N ALA A 18 -10.40 -8.80 15.64
CA ALA A 18 -9.39 -7.75 15.61
C ALA A 18 -8.12 -8.11 16.40
N LYS A 19 -8.26 -8.84 17.52
CA LYS A 19 -7.11 -9.22 18.37
C LYS A 19 -6.30 -10.35 17.74
N ALA A 20 -6.98 -11.35 17.18
CA ALA A 20 -6.31 -12.43 16.45
C ALA A 20 -5.56 -11.87 15.25
N PHE A 21 -6.16 -10.92 14.53
CA PHE A 21 -5.51 -10.25 13.41
C PHE A 21 -4.30 -9.40 13.86
N ALA A 22 -4.40 -8.66 14.97
CA ALA A 22 -3.27 -7.90 15.52
C ALA A 22 -2.07 -8.80 15.78
N THR A 23 -2.27 -9.95 16.44
CA THR A 23 -1.19 -10.94 16.66
C THR A 23 -0.60 -11.48 15.36
N LEU A 24 -1.43 -11.71 14.34
CA LEU A 24 -0.96 -12.15 13.03
C LEU A 24 -0.16 -11.06 12.31
N LEU A 25 -0.58 -9.79 12.47
CA LEU A 25 0.13 -8.62 11.94
C LEU A 25 1.49 -8.44 12.61
N GLU A 26 1.58 -8.56 13.95
CA GLU A 26 2.85 -8.55 14.69
C GLU A 26 3.84 -9.58 14.12
N GLN A 27 3.40 -10.82 13.92
CA GLN A 27 4.24 -11.86 13.31
C GLN A 27 4.73 -11.50 11.90
N ALA A 28 3.89 -10.83 11.13
CA ALA A 28 4.26 -10.35 9.80
C ALA A 28 5.31 -9.23 9.87
N LEU A 29 5.16 -8.27 10.80
CA LEU A 29 6.09 -7.15 10.97
C LEU A 29 7.43 -7.60 11.56
N ASP A 30 7.45 -8.59 12.45
CA ASP A 30 8.69 -9.21 12.96
C ASP A 30 9.54 -9.85 11.84
N ALA A 31 8.90 -10.26 10.74
CA ALA A 31 9.58 -10.99 9.67
C ALA A 31 10.34 -10.11 8.67
N GLY A 32 10.13 -8.78 8.66
CA GLY A 32 10.83 -7.90 7.74
C GLY A 32 10.32 -6.46 7.68
N ASP A 33 10.97 -5.67 6.85
CA ASP A 33 10.66 -4.25 6.66
C ASP A 33 9.32 -4.06 5.94
N VAL A 34 8.42 -3.30 6.55
CA VAL A 34 7.13 -2.86 6.04
C VAL A 34 7.06 -1.34 6.16
N ALA A 35 6.69 -0.64 5.09
CA ALA A 35 6.63 0.82 5.06
C ALA A 35 5.32 1.37 5.62
N ALA A 36 4.20 0.71 5.29
CA ALA A 36 2.88 1.15 5.67
C ALA A 36 1.88 -0.01 5.71
N ILE A 37 0.79 0.20 6.44
CA ILE A 37 -0.36 -0.70 6.51
C ILE A 37 -1.61 0.09 6.12
N GLN A 38 -2.38 -0.41 5.16
CA GLN A 38 -3.69 0.14 4.82
C GLN A 38 -4.79 -0.75 5.40
N VAL A 39 -5.60 -0.20 6.28
CA VAL A 39 -6.81 -0.84 6.77
C VAL A 39 -7.90 -0.71 5.71
N ARG A 40 -8.31 -1.84 5.13
CA ARG A 40 -9.30 -1.91 4.07
C ARG A 40 -10.26 -3.08 4.31
N LEU A 41 -11.36 -2.82 5.01
CA LEU A 41 -12.44 -3.77 5.18
C LEU A 41 -13.59 -3.48 4.22
N LYS A 42 -14.34 -4.51 3.84
CA LYS A 42 -15.52 -4.39 2.99
C LYS A 42 -16.77 -4.76 3.79
N GLU A 43 -17.86 -4.02 3.54
CA GLU A 43 -19.20 -4.35 4.03
C GLU A 43 -19.29 -4.58 5.55
N VAL A 44 -18.54 -3.77 6.31
CA VAL A 44 -18.52 -3.85 7.79
C VAL A 44 -19.19 -2.63 8.41
N SER A 45 -19.67 -2.76 9.66
CA SER A 45 -20.13 -1.62 10.42
C SER A 45 -18.98 -0.67 10.79
N GLU A 46 -19.28 0.63 10.97
CA GLU A 46 -18.27 1.60 11.44
C GLU A 46 -17.67 1.19 12.79
N ALA A 47 -18.48 0.59 13.67
CA ALA A 47 -18.00 0.13 14.99
C ALA A 47 -16.94 -0.98 14.84
N HIS A 48 -17.16 -1.93 13.93
CA HIS A 48 -16.19 -3.00 13.67
C HIS A 48 -14.94 -2.47 12.94
N LEU A 49 -15.12 -1.56 11.99
CA LEU A 49 -13.99 -0.88 11.33
C LEU A 49 -13.14 -0.13 12.37
N ALA A 50 -13.77 0.57 13.33
CA ALA A 50 -13.07 1.28 14.39
C ALA A 50 -12.30 0.32 15.33
N GLU A 51 -12.89 -0.84 15.66
CA GLU A 51 -12.24 -1.86 16.48
C GLU A 51 -10.98 -2.41 15.82
N VAL A 52 -11.10 -2.83 14.55
CA VAL A 52 -9.96 -3.35 13.77
C VAL A 52 -8.90 -2.27 13.57
N THR A 53 -9.31 -1.06 13.17
CA THR A 53 -8.37 0.06 12.97
C THR A 53 -7.60 0.37 14.23
N LYS A 54 -8.26 0.40 15.39
CA LYS A 54 -7.60 0.63 16.69
C LYS A 54 -6.57 -0.45 17.01
N ALA A 55 -6.88 -1.71 16.73
CA ALA A 55 -5.96 -2.82 16.95
C ALA A 55 -4.73 -2.72 16.03
N VAL A 56 -4.95 -2.38 14.75
CA VAL A 56 -3.87 -2.18 13.77
C VAL A 56 -3.00 -0.97 14.12
N LEU A 57 -3.61 0.15 14.56
CA LEU A 57 -2.89 1.34 15.02
C LEU A 57 -1.96 1.05 16.18
N ALA A 58 -2.40 0.26 17.17
CA ALA A 58 -1.56 -0.11 18.30
C ALA A 58 -0.32 -0.89 17.84
N VAL A 59 -0.50 -1.87 16.96
CA VAL A 59 0.64 -2.62 16.38
C VAL A 59 1.52 -1.71 15.52
N GLY A 60 0.92 -0.88 14.65
CA GLY A 60 1.68 0.06 13.81
C GLY A 60 2.56 1.00 14.64
N GLN A 61 2.05 1.50 15.77
CA GLN A 61 2.79 2.36 16.70
C GLN A 61 3.97 1.63 17.35
N ASP A 62 3.79 0.38 17.78
CA ASP A 62 4.85 -0.41 18.40
C ASP A 62 6.00 -0.73 17.43
N TYR A 63 5.70 -0.83 16.15
CA TYR A 63 6.66 -1.13 15.07
C TYR A 63 7.11 0.11 14.27
N GLU A 64 6.65 1.31 14.61
CA GLU A 64 6.92 2.56 13.88
C GLU A 64 6.52 2.46 12.38
N VAL A 65 5.42 1.76 12.09
CA VAL A 65 4.86 1.58 10.75
C VAL A 65 3.60 2.44 10.61
N ALA A 66 3.55 3.24 9.54
CA ALA A 66 2.41 4.11 9.27
C ALA A 66 1.13 3.32 8.97
N VAL A 67 0.01 3.76 9.54
CA VAL A 67 -1.31 3.16 9.36
C VAL A 67 -2.24 4.12 8.63
N LEU A 68 -2.70 3.72 7.45
CA LEU A 68 -3.64 4.47 6.62
C LEU A 68 -5.01 3.79 6.61
N LEU A 69 -6.06 4.59 6.52
CA LEU A 69 -7.41 4.07 6.28
C LEU A 69 -7.76 4.17 4.78
N ASN A 70 -8.49 3.21 4.27
CA ASN A 70 -9.00 3.23 2.89
C ASN A 70 -10.28 4.07 2.79
N ASP A 71 -10.45 4.84 1.71
CA ASP A 71 -11.62 5.56 1.20
C ASP A 71 -12.08 6.79 2.02
N SER A 72 -12.13 6.78 3.36
CA SER A 72 -12.77 7.82 4.15
C SER A 72 -11.79 8.69 4.96
N PRO A 73 -11.51 9.93 4.51
CA PRO A 73 -10.72 10.89 5.29
C PRO A 73 -11.34 11.21 6.66
N GLU A 74 -12.67 11.28 6.74
CA GLU A 74 -13.39 11.58 7.98
C GLU A 74 -13.17 10.50 9.04
N LEU A 75 -13.29 9.23 8.64
CA LEU A 75 -13.05 8.11 9.56
C LEU A 75 -11.57 7.96 9.88
N ALA A 76 -10.68 8.20 8.92
CA ALA A 76 -9.23 8.18 9.15
C ALA A 76 -8.84 9.22 10.23
N ALA A 77 -9.33 10.45 10.11
CA ALA A 77 -9.10 11.50 11.10
C ALA A 77 -9.76 11.15 12.46
N LYS A 78 -10.99 10.62 12.45
CA LYS A 78 -11.72 10.21 13.65
C LYS A 78 -11.01 9.10 14.43
N PHE A 79 -10.40 8.15 13.73
CA PHE A 79 -9.70 7.01 14.33
C PHE A 79 -8.24 7.32 14.67
N GLY A 80 -7.71 8.46 14.20
CA GLY A 80 -6.33 8.87 14.48
C GLY A 80 -5.31 8.14 13.59
N CYS A 81 -5.68 7.79 12.37
CA CYS A 81 -4.75 7.19 11.40
C CYS A 81 -3.70 8.21 10.94
N ASP A 82 -2.51 7.73 10.56
CA ASP A 82 -1.41 8.54 10.04
C ASP A 82 -1.72 9.10 8.65
N GLY A 83 -2.69 8.50 7.96
CA GLY A 83 -3.09 8.94 6.63
C GLY A 83 -4.35 8.26 6.11
N VAL A 84 -4.63 8.55 4.84
CA VAL A 84 -5.77 7.99 4.11
C VAL A 84 -5.34 7.64 2.67
N HIS A 85 -5.90 6.58 2.14
CA HIS A 85 -5.80 6.25 0.72
C HIS A 85 -7.16 6.41 0.05
N ILE A 86 -7.25 7.26 -0.96
CA ILE A 86 -8.49 7.55 -1.68
C ILE A 86 -8.46 7.05 -3.12
N GLY A 87 -9.58 6.54 -3.59
CA GLY A 87 -9.84 6.26 -5.01
C GLY A 87 -10.50 7.45 -5.71
N GLN A 88 -10.77 7.30 -7.00
CA GLN A 88 -11.35 8.36 -7.83
C GLN A 88 -12.81 8.72 -7.50
N SER A 89 -13.50 7.86 -6.74
CA SER A 89 -14.89 8.06 -6.29
C SER A 89 -15.04 8.55 -4.85
N ASP A 90 -13.94 8.67 -4.10
CA ASP A 90 -13.97 8.83 -2.64
C ASP A 90 -13.80 10.29 -2.20
N GLY A 91 -14.09 11.23 -3.09
CA GLY A 91 -13.91 12.66 -2.88
C GLY A 91 -12.62 13.19 -3.49
N THR A 92 -12.33 14.46 -3.23
CA THR A 92 -11.17 15.11 -3.80
C THR A 92 -9.97 15.09 -2.84
N LEU A 93 -8.76 15.05 -3.40
CA LEU A 93 -7.51 15.19 -2.63
C LEU A 93 -7.50 16.47 -1.76
N LYS A 94 -8.06 17.58 -2.28
CA LYS A 94 -8.17 18.86 -1.56
C LYS A 94 -9.06 18.75 -0.33
N GLU A 95 -10.19 18.06 -0.42
CA GLU A 95 -11.09 17.80 0.71
C GLU A 95 -10.42 16.88 1.72
N ALA A 96 -9.81 15.77 1.26
CA ALA A 96 -9.06 14.86 2.11
C ALA A 96 -7.96 15.60 2.89
N ARG A 97 -7.17 16.45 2.23
CA ARG A 97 -6.13 17.27 2.87
C ARG A 97 -6.69 18.24 3.90
N LYS A 98 -7.86 18.85 3.62
CA LYS A 98 -8.53 19.75 4.58
C LYS A 98 -8.98 19.01 5.85
N ILE A 99 -9.45 17.77 5.73
CA ILE A 99 -9.94 16.95 6.84
C ILE A 99 -8.76 16.38 7.64
N MET A 100 -7.80 15.78 6.96
CA MET A 100 -6.68 15.09 7.57
C MET A 100 -5.59 16.03 8.12
N GLY A 101 -5.51 17.25 7.60
CA GLY A 101 -4.44 18.19 7.95
C GLY A 101 -3.21 18.06 7.04
N LYS A 102 -2.25 18.97 7.25
CA LYS A 102 -1.08 19.12 6.37
C LYS A 102 -0.03 18.01 6.52
N ASP A 103 0.02 17.38 7.68
CA ASP A 103 1.07 16.42 8.06
C ASP A 103 0.66 14.95 7.82
N ALA A 104 -0.64 14.71 7.49
CA ALA A 104 -1.14 13.38 7.19
C ALA A 104 -0.71 12.89 5.81
N MET A 105 -0.47 11.60 5.67
CA MET A 105 -0.19 10.97 4.37
C MET A 105 -1.47 10.76 3.58
N ILE A 106 -1.53 11.23 2.34
CA ILE A 106 -2.66 11.01 1.44
C ILE A 106 -2.16 10.36 0.15
N GLY A 107 -2.58 9.12 -0.07
CA GLY A 107 -2.35 8.41 -1.32
C GLY A 107 -3.56 8.42 -2.23
N VAL A 108 -3.32 8.39 -3.53
CA VAL A 108 -4.38 8.41 -4.55
C VAL A 108 -4.23 7.25 -5.52
N THR A 109 -5.30 6.46 -5.70
CA THR A 109 -5.40 5.48 -6.78
C THR A 109 -5.53 6.18 -8.13
N CYS A 110 -4.64 5.88 -9.06
CA CYS A 110 -4.62 6.46 -10.41
C CYS A 110 -4.86 5.43 -11.52
N HIS A 111 -5.18 4.20 -11.15
CA HIS A 111 -5.43 3.09 -12.09
C HIS A 111 -4.25 2.89 -13.06
N ASP A 112 -4.50 2.93 -14.38
CA ASP A 112 -3.54 2.86 -15.47
C ASP A 112 -3.27 4.24 -16.10
N SER A 113 -3.63 5.34 -15.40
CA SER A 113 -3.62 6.69 -15.94
C SER A 113 -2.49 7.54 -15.35
N ARG A 114 -1.45 7.78 -16.13
CA ARG A 114 -0.41 8.77 -15.79
C ARG A 114 -0.96 10.18 -15.66
N HIS A 115 -2.02 10.52 -16.39
CA HIS A 115 -2.67 11.83 -16.29
C HIS A 115 -3.28 12.05 -14.91
N LEU A 116 -4.06 11.07 -14.40
CA LEU A 116 -4.60 11.13 -13.03
C LEU A 116 -3.50 11.19 -11.98
N ALA A 117 -2.40 10.48 -12.20
CA ALA A 117 -1.26 10.51 -11.30
C ALA A 117 -0.55 11.88 -11.28
N MET A 118 -0.41 12.53 -12.44
CA MET A 118 0.13 13.89 -12.52
C MET A 118 -0.76 14.90 -11.81
N GLU A 119 -2.08 14.86 -12.04
CA GLU A 119 -3.05 15.72 -11.35
C GLU A 119 -3.01 15.51 -9.82
N ALA A 120 -2.92 14.24 -9.36
CA ALA A 120 -2.80 13.94 -7.93
C ALA A 120 -1.47 14.46 -7.35
N SER A 121 -0.37 14.27 -8.05
CA SER A 121 0.96 14.77 -7.65
C SER A 121 0.99 16.28 -7.54
N GLU A 122 0.50 17.01 -8.57
CA GLU A 122 0.39 18.47 -8.57
C GLU A 122 -0.59 18.97 -7.50
N GLY A 123 -1.62 18.20 -7.20
CA GLY A 123 -2.57 18.45 -6.12
C GLY A 123 -2.02 18.23 -4.70
N GLY A 124 -0.80 17.70 -4.56
CA GLY A 124 -0.12 17.48 -3.29
C GLY A 124 -0.42 16.12 -2.64
N ALA A 125 -0.64 15.07 -3.45
CA ALA A 125 -0.63 13.69 -2.97
C ALA A 125 0.77 13.31 -2.48
N ASP A 126 0.85 12.56 -1.38
CA ASP A 126 2.11 12.06 -0.83
C ASP A 126 2.64 10.85 -1.61
N TYR A 127 1.75 10.11 -2.27
CA TYR A 127 2.06 9.05 -3.23
C TYR A 127 0.89 8.78 -4.17
N VAL A 128 1.20 8.19 -5.31
CA VAL A 128 0.22 7.72 -6.30
C VAL A 128 0.27 6.19 -6.42
N ALA A 129 -0.85 5.54 -6.73
CA ALA A 129 -0.90 4.10 -6.91
C ALA A 129 -1.37 3.72 -8.31
N PHE A 130 -0.55 2.94 -9.01
CA PHE A 130 -0.84 2.36 -10.32
C PHE A 130 -1.24 0.88 -10.17
N GLY A 131 -2.24 0.45 -10.92
CA GLY A 131 -2.71 -0.95 -10.95
C GLY A 131 -4.08 -1.11 -11.62
N ALA A 132 -4.48 -2.36 -11.88
CA ALA A 132 -3.79 -3.57 -11.41
C ALA A 132 -2.71 -4.01 -12.42
N PHE A 133 -1.56 -4.50 -11.91
CA PHE A 133 -0.49 -5.04 -12.76
C PHE A 133 -0.71 -6.52 -13.10
N PHE A 134 -1.36 -7.28 -12.23
CA PHE A 134 -1.65 -8.70 -12.41
C PHE A 134 -3.10 -9.01 -12.08
N PRO A 135 -3.67 -10.12 -12.57
CA PRO A 135 -5.01 -10.55 -12.22
C PRO A 135 -5.22 -10.61 -10.70
N THR A 136 -6.32 -10.06 -10.22
CA THR A 136 -6.61 -9.97 -8.78
C THR A 136 -8.04 -10.34 -8.46
N GLN A 137 -8.26 -10.97 -7.30
CA GLN A 137 -9.58 -11.28 -6.76
C GLN A 137 -10.01 -10.33 -5.64
N THR A 138 -9.13 -9.41 -5.22
CA THR A 138 -9.37 -8.51 -4.07
C THR A 138 -10.28 -7.34 -4.44
N LYS A 139 -10.24 -6.90 -5.68
CA LYS A 139 -11.08 -5.83 -6.23
C LYS A 139 -11.33 -6.12 -7.72
N ASP A 140 -12.60 -6.11 -8.12
CA ASP A 140 -12.94 -6.10 -9.55
C ASP A 140 -12.45 -4.77 -10.15
N THR A 141 -11.70 -4.85 -11.22
CA THR A 141 -11.16 -3.67 -11.93
C THR A 141 -11.02 -4.00 -13.41
N ASP A 142 -11.47 -3.06 -14.24
CA ASP A 142 -11.28 -3.10 -15.70
C ASP A 142 -9.95 -2.44 -16.12
N PHE A 143 -9.21 -1.86 -15.16
CA PHE A 143 -7.96 -1.16 -15.41
C PHE A 143 -6.77 -2.11 -15.31
N GLN A 144 -5.87 -2.01 -16.27
CA GLN A 144 -4.62 -2.77 -16.32
C GLN A 144 -3.46 -1.81 -16.57
N ALA A 145 -2.64 -1.60 -15.54
CA ALA A 145 -1.44 -0.78 -15.65
C ALA A 145 -0.30 -1.57 -16.33
N GLU A 146 0.53 -0.86 -17.07
CA GLU A 146 1.69 -1.40 -17.74
C GLU A 146 2.98 -1.06 -16.98
N LEU A 147 4.00 -1.92 -17.07
CA LEU A 147 5.30 -1.67 -16.43
C LEU A 147 5.95 -0.35 -16.88
N GLU A 148 5.66 0.06 -18.11
CA GLU A 148 6.12 1.33 -18.68
C GLU A 148 5.59 2.53 -17.88
N ASP A 149 4.40 2.45 -17.28
CA ASP A 149 3.85 3.54 -16.46
C ASP A 149 4.73 3.82 -15.24
N LEU A 150 5.25 2.77 -14.59
CA LEU A 150 6.20 2.90 -13.48
C LEU A 150 7.54 3.49 -13.95
N THR A 151 8.08 2.99 -15.07
CA THR A 151 9.36 3.44 -15.60
C THR A 151 9.33 4.92 -15.96
N ILE A 152 8.30 5.34 -16.71
CA ILE A 152 8.12 6.75 -17.09
C ILE A 152 7.89 7.62 -15.86
N TRP A 153 7.10 7.14 -14.88
CA TRP A 153 6.85 7.87 -13.65
C TRP A 153 8.12 8.10 -12.85
N GLN A 154 8.91 7.06 -12.65
CA GLN A 154 10.18 7.11 -11.92
C GLN A 154 11.22 8.04 -12.56
N GLU A 155 11.22 8.12 -13.90
CA GLU A 155 12.14 8.99 -14.64
C GLU A 155 11.71 10.47 -14.64
N SER A 156 10.41 10.73 -14.50
CA SER A 156 9.83 12.05 -14.76
C SER A 156 9.32 12.76 -13.50
N MET A 157 8.99 12.02 -12.44
CA MET A 157 8.27 12.54 -11.27
C MET A 157 9.02 12.28 -9.98
N MET A 158 8.81 13.17 -9.00
CA MET A 158 9.41 13.04 -7.65
C MET A 158 8.45 12.41 -6.64
N THR A 159 7.13 12.44 -6.92
CA THR A 159 6.13 11.83 -6.05
C THR A 159 6.26 10.32 -6.09
N PRO A 160 6.42 9.64 -4.96
CA PRO A 160 6.56 8.20 -4.90
C PRO A 160 5.39 7.45 -5.55
N CYS A 161 5.66 6.32 -6.18
CA CYS A 161 4.64 5.47 -6.75
C CYS A 161 4.53 4.11 -6.07
N VAL A 162 3.31 3.63 -5.98
CA VAL A 162 2.93 2.32 -5.45
C VAL A 162 2.42 1.46 -6.59
N ALA A 163 3.00 0.28 -6.80
CA ALA A 163 2.42 -0.73 -7.68
C ALA A 163 1.46 -1.63 -6.88
N ILE A 164 0.26 -1.86 -7.43
CA ILE A 164 -0.78 -2.66 -6.79
C ILE A 164 -1.48 -3.61 -7.78
N GLY A 165 -2.08 -4.65 -7.26
CA GLY A 165 -2.95 -5.58 -7.99
C GLY A 165 -2.28 -6.90 -8.34
N GLY A 166 -2.71 -7.98 -7.67
CA GLY A 166 -2.28 -9.35 -7.93
C GLY A 166 -0.80 -9.66 -7.67
N ILE A 167 -0.11 -8.78 -6.92
CA ILE A 167 1.33 -8.94 -6.66
C ILE A 167 1.56 -10.07 -5.65
N THR A 168 2.50 -10.95 -5.98
CA THR A 168 2.98 -12.09 -5.18
C THR A 168 4.50 -12.11 -5.15
N VAL A 169 5.11 -12.94 -4.32
CA VAL A 169 6.57 -13.14 -4.28
C VAL A 169 7.11 -13.58 -5.65
N ASP A 170 6.33 -14.35 -6.41
CA ASP A 170 6.76 -14.92 -7.68
C ASP A 170 6.76 -13.93 -8.85
N ASN A 171 5.94 -12.86 -8.77
CA ASN A 171 5.79 -11.90 -9.88
C ASN A 171 6.28 -10.48 -9.54
N CYS A 172 6.68 -10.18 -8.31
CA CYS A 172 7.02 -8.83 -7.86
C CYS A 172 8.28 -8.27 -8.53
N ASP A 173 9.19 -9.09 -9.03
CA ASP A 173 10.46 -8.65 -9.62
C ASP A 173 10.22 -7.63 -10.75
N ALA A 174 9.23 -7.87 -11.60
CA ALA A 174 8.92 -7.01 -12.75
C ALA A 174 8.55 -5.57 -12.35
N VAL A 175 7.67 -5.40 -11.33
CA VAL A 175 7.24 -4.07 -10.88
C VAL A 175 8.33 -3.36 -10.06
N ILE A 176 9.18 -4.10 -9.36
CA ILE A 176 10.31 -3.54 -8.62
C ILE A 176 11.37 -3.03 -9.60
N GLU A 177 11.72 -3.84 -10.61
CA GLU A 177 12.70 -3.46 -11.65
C GLU A 177 12.19 -2.31 -12.53
N ALA A 178 10.88 -2.18 -12.72
CA ALA A 178 10.26 -1.06 -13.41
C ALA A 178 10.27 0.25 -12.60
N GLY A 179 10.63 0.21 -11.31
CA GLY A 179 10.86 1.41 -10.50
C GLY A 179 9.80 1.74 -9.47
N ALA A 180 8.94 0.79 -9.07
CA ALA A 180 8.00 1.01 -7.98
C ALA A 180 8.71 1.34 -6.66
N ASP A 181 8.36 2.46 -6.00
CA ASP A 181 8.88 2.82 -4.67
C ASP A 181 8.31 1.90 -3.60
N PHE A 182 7.06 1.50 -3.78
CA PHE A 182 6.38 0.55 -2.90
C PHE A 182 5.58 -0.46 -3.73
N ILE A 183 5.44 -1.66 -3.19
CA ILE A 183 4.46 -2.64 -3.69
C ILE A 183 3.38 -2.86 -2.64
N ALA A 184 2.11 -2.64 -3.02
CA ALA A 184 0.96 -2.86 -2.15
C ALA A 184 0.41 -4.27 -2.34
N VAL A 185 0.43 -5.04 -1.26
CA VAL A 185 0.10 -6.47 -1.29
C VAL A 185 -0.96 -6.81 -0.25
N CYS A 186 -2.01 -7.52 -0.68
CA CYS A 186 -3.04 -8.09 0.18
C CYS A 186 -2.97 -9.63 0.11
N GLY A 187 -3.57 -10.25 -0.90
CA GLY A 187 -3.65 -11.70 -1.02
C GLY A 187 -2.29 -12.40 -1.04
N GLY A 188 -1.26 -11.80 -1.64
CA GLY A 188 0.10 -12.33 -1.66
C GLY A 188 0.74 -12.44 -0.27
N ILE A 189 0.21 -11.74 0.74
CA ILE A 189 0.62 -11.87 2.14
C ILE A 189 -0.29 -12.83 2.89
N TRP A 190 -1.60 -12.51 2.96
CA TRP A 190 -2.52 -13.20 3.88
C TRP A 190 -2.91 -14.60 3.42
N ASN A 191 -2.81 -14.89 2.12
CA ASN A 191 -3.09 -16.21 1.53
C ASN A 191 -1.81 -16.99 1.21
N HIS A 192 -0.64 -16.55 1.70
CA HIS A 192 0.61 -17.26 1.46
C HIS A 192 0.58 -18.63 2.14
N PRO A 193 0.98 -19.72 1.47
CA PRO A 193 0.87 -21.09 2.00
C PRO A 193 1.59 -21.31 3.35
N GLU A 194 2.71 -20.61 3.55
CA GLU A 194 3.52 -20.69 4.78
C GLU A 194 3.22 -19.54 5.76
N GLY A 195 2.12 -18.80 5.52
CA GLY A 195 1.66 -17.69 6.36
C GLY A 195 2.31 -16.33 6.05
N PRO A 196 1.77 -15.25 6.67
CA PRO A 196 2.15 -13.88 6.34
C PRO A 196 3.60 -13.53 6.72
N ALA A 197 4.14 -14.09 7.79
CA ALA A 197 5.54 -13.89 8.18
C ALA A 197 6.51 -14.40 7.09
N ALA A 198 6.26 -15.60 6.56
CA ALA A 198 7.05 -16.15 5.47
C ALA A 198 6.95 -15.29 4.20
N ALA A 199 5.76 -14.80 3.87
CA ALA A 199 5.55 -13.92 2.74
C ALA A 199 6.35 -12.61 2.88
N VAL A 200 6.24 -11.92 4.03
CA VAL A 200 6.99 -10.68 4.30
C VAL A 200 8.50 -10.90 4.20
N SER A 201 9.00 -11.99 4.79
CA SER A 201 10.42 -12.36 4.70
C SER A 201 10.86 -12.59 3.26
N ALA A 202 10.05 -13.30 2.45
CA ALA A 202 10.33 -13.59 1.06
C ALA A 202 10.35 -12.31 0.19
N PHE A 203 9.38 -11.41 0.34
CA PHE A 203 9.40 -10.11 -0.35
C PHE A 203 10.64 -9.30 0.01
N ASN A 204 11.00 -9.23 1.30
CA ASN A 204 12.19 -8.51 1.74
C ASN A 204 13.49 -9.12 1.18
N ALA A 205 13.54 -10.44 0.99
CA ALA A 205 14.67 -11.11 0.32
C ALA A 205 14.77 -10.69 -1.15
N LYS A 206 13.62 -10.60 -1.87
CA LYS A 206 13.55 -10.10 -3.25
C LYS A 206 14.07 -8.66 -3.38
N PHE A 207 13.61 -7.75 -2.52
CA PHE A 207 14.09 -6.34 -2.51
C PHE A 207 15.61 -6.27 -2.36
N LYS A 208 16.18 -7.03 -1.42
CA LYS A 208 17.63 -7.07 -1.18
C LYS A 208 18.39 -7.65 -2.38
N GLN A 209 17.84 -8.67 -3.04
CA GLN A 209 18.45 -9.30 -4.21
C GLN A 209 18.51 -8.33 -5.39
N ILE A 210 17.38 -7.69 -5.74
CA ILE A 210 17.30 -6.75 -6.87
C ILE A 210 18.20 -5.54 -6.63
N GLN A 211 18.21 -5.00 -5.40
CA GLN A 211 19.08 -3.89 -5.05
C GLN A 211 20.57 -4.22 -5.21
N LYS A 212 21.00 -5.42 -4.82
CA LYS A 212 22.40 -5.86 -5.01
C LYS A 212 22.79 -5.97 -6.48
N VAL A 213 21.89 -6.48 -7.32
CA VAL A 213 22.10 -6.60 -8.77
C VAL A 213 22.24 -5.20 -9.39
N ALA A 214 21.39 -4.25 -9.01
CA ALA A 214 21.48 -2.87 -9.49
C ALA A 214 22.79 -2.19 -9.09
N GLN A 215 23.26 -2.39 -7.86
CA GLN A 215 24.55 -1.84 -7.38
C GLN A 215 25.78 -2.48 -8.03
N GLY A 216 25.70 -3.75 -8.42
CA GLY A 216 26.80 -4.44 -9.10
C GLY A 216 26.90 -4.15 -10.59
N ARG A 217 25.90 -3.47 -11.18
CA ARG A 217 25.88 -3.03 -12.59
C ARG A 217 26.27 -1.55 -12.77
N ALA A 218 26.39 -0.79 -11.71
CA ALA A 218 26.82 0.62 -11.67
C ALA A 218 28.32 0.74 -11.42
#